data_62543bda59b135d6e839b88921e96d8e
#
_entry.id   62543bda59b135d6e839b88921e96d8e
#
_cell.length_a   1.000
_cell.length_b   1.000
_cell.length_c   1.000
_cell.angle_alpha   90.00
_cell.angle_beta   90.00
_cell.angle_gamma   90.00
#
_symmetry.space_group_name_H-M   'P 1'
#
loop_
_entity.id
_entity.type
_entity.pdbx_description
1 polymer ?
#
loop_
_entity_poly.entity_id
_entity_poly.type
_entity_poly.pdbx_seq_one_letter_code
_entity_poly.pdbx_strand_id
1 'polypeptide(L)'
;MASPLLLLLLITLFISHSSSQMLLLPLTHSLSKTQFNTTHHLLKSTSTHSLSRFHRHKHHHHNQLSLPLSPGSDYTLSFTLGPHSQPITLYMDTGSDLVWFPCTPFNCILCEFKPNLTSNPSPPTNISHSTPISCNSHACSVAHSSTPSSDLCIMAHCPLDSIETKDCGSFHCPPFYYAYGDGSLVASLYRDTLSISSLQLTNFTFGCAHTTFSEPTGVAGFGRGLLSLPAQLATHSPQLGNRFSYCLVSHSFRSVRVRKPSPLILGRYNDEKQSNGDEVVEFVYTSMLENPKHPYFYSVGLKGISVGKKMIPAPKILRRVNKKGDGGVVVDSGTTFTMLPEKFHNSVVEAFDRRAGKVNQRAPEIEQKTGLSPCYYLGTAAIVPAVTLRFVGVNSSVVLPRKNYFYEFLDGGDGVRRKERVGCLMLMNGGDEAEMSGGPGGVLGNYQQQGFEVEYDLEKKRVGFARRKCASLWDRLNRDKN
;
A
#
# COMPACT_ATOMS: atom_id res chain seq x y z
N MET A 1 -36.59 49.53 -5.17
CA MET A 1 -35.14 49.69 -4.92
C MET A 1 -34.78 48.82 -3.73
N ALA A 2 -34.20 47.66 -3.96
CA ALA A 2 -33.78 46.76 -2.88
C ALA A 2 -32.55 47.38 -2.20
N SER A 3 -32.57 47.44 -0.88
CA SER A 3 -31.52 48.01 -0.05
C SER A 3 -30.18 47.27 -0.28
N PRO A 4 -29.07 48.01 -0.47
CA PRO A 4 -27.74 47.39 -0.62
C PRO A 4 -27.33 46.57 0.61
N LEU A 5 -27.94 46.77 1.76
CA LEU A 5 -27.75 45.96 2.96
C LEU A 5 -28.26 44.51 2.79
N LEU A 6 -29.35 44.29 2.03
CA LEU A 6 -29.89 42.96 1.78
C LEU A 6 -28.99 42.16 0.85
N LEU A 7 -28.33 42.82 -0.09
CA LEU A 7 -27.38 42.19 -1.01
C LEU A 7 -26.08 41.79 -0.29
N LEU A 8 -25.61 42.61 0.68
CA LEU A 8 -24.45 42.27 1.52
C LEU A 8 -24.75 41.09 2.45
N LEU A 9 -25.97 41.01 3.00
CA LEU A 9 -26.39 39.91 3.87
C LEU A 9 -26.52 38.58 3.07
N LEU A 10 -26.96 38.62 1.81
CA LEU A 10 -27.00 37.46 0.93
C LEU A 10 -25.60 37.00 0.50
N ILE A 11 -24.65 37.91 0.29
CA ILE A 11 -23.27 37.58 -0.04
C ILE A 11 -22.53 36.95 1.16
N THR A 12 -22.84 37.39 2.38
CA THR A 12 -22.25 36.78 3.60
C THR A 12 -22.83 35.43 3.94
N LEU A 13 -24.04 35.10 3.50
CA LEU A 13 -24.64 33.75 3.64
C LEU A 13 -24.10 32.74 2.64
N PHE A 14 -23.47 33.19 1.54
CA PHE A 14 -22.80 32.30 0.55
C PHE A 14 -21.30 32.14 0.77
N ILE A 15 -20.71 32.76 1.79
CA ILE A 15 -19.43 32.35 2.30
C ILE A 15 -19.68 31.11 3.17
N SER A 16 -20.11 30.02 2.50
CA SER A 16 -20.05 28.71 3.10
C SER A 16 -18.61 28.51 3.54
N HIS A 17 -18.42 28.42 4.84
CA HIS A 17 -17.18 27.96 5.42
C HIS A 17 -16.85 26.62 4.76
N SER A 18 -16.03 26.65 3.73
CA SER A 18 -15.32 25.46 3.25
C SER A 18 -14.38 25.05 4.38
N SER A 19 -14.98 24.51 5.45
CA SER A 19 -14.20 23.82 6.46
C SER A 19 -13.53 22.67 5.72
N SER A 20 -12.23 22.75 5.58
CA SER A 20 -11.41 21.67 5.03
C SER A 20 -11.69 20.42 5.87
N GLN A 21 -12.61 19.59 5.40
CA GLN A 21 -12.90 18.31 6.05
C GLN A 21 -11.65 17.46 5.96
N MET A 22 -11.09 17.12 7.08
CA MET A 22 -10.02 16.15 7.22
C MET A 22 -10.53 14.98 8.05
N LEU A 23 -10.32 13.78 7.55
CA LEU A 23 -10.63 12.55 8.27
C LEU A 23 -9.33 11.85 8.67
N LEU A 24 -9.11 11.72 9.98
CA LEU A 24 -7.96 11.02 10.55
C LEU A 24 -8.37 9.60 10.97
N LEU A 25 -7.67 8.60 10.45
CA LEU A 25 -7.89 7.19 10.75
C LEU A 25 -6.63 6.53 11.34
N PRO A 26 -6.78 5.61 12.31
CA PRO A 26 -5.66 4.84 12.83
C PRO A 26 -5.30 3.69 11.87
N LEU A 27 -4.03 3.58 11.51
CA LEU A 27 -3.48 2.38 10.91
C LEU A 27 -2.80 1.55 11.99
N THR A 28 -3.19 0.30 12.12
CA THR A 28 -2.61 -0.66 13.05
C THR A 28 -1.64 -1.56 12.30
N HIS A 29 -0.43 -1.72 12.82
CA HIS A 29 0.56 -2.60 12.21
C HIS A 29 0.26 -4.06 12.55
N SER A 30 0.33 -4.97 11.59
CA SER A 30 0.00 -6.40 11.76
C SER A 30 0.87 -7.09 12.81
N LEU A 31 2.16 -6.72 12.92
CA LEU A 31 3.08 -7.23 13.96
C LEU A 31 2.65 -6.89 15.40
N SER A 32 1.70 -5.98 15.59
CA SER A 32 1.12 -5.75 16.93
C SER A 32 0.30 -6.94 17.42
N LYS A 33 -0.13 -7.83 16.52
CA LYS A 33 -1.03 -8.96 16.78
C LYS A 33 -0.36 -10.33 16.60
N THR A 34 0.73 -10.41 15.84
CA THR A 34 1.42 -11.67 15.52
C THR A 34 2.75 -11.80 16.27
N GLN A 35 3.07 -13.02 16.69
CA GLN A 35 4.36 -13.34 17.31
C GLN A 35 5.15 -14.27 16.40
N PHE A 36 6.41 -13.94 16.17
CA PHE A 36 7.36 -14.80 15.47
C PHE A 36 8.38 -15.36 16.47
N ASN A 37 8.73 -16.64 16.33
CA ASN A 37 9.65 -17.29 17.24
C ASN A 37 11.07 -16.72 17.17
N THR A 38 11.50 -16.29 15.98
CA THR A 38 12.82 -15.70 15.77
C THR A 38 12.78 -14.53 14.77
N THR A 39 13.72 -13.59 14.93
CA THR A 39 13.91 -12.47 13.98
C THR A 39 14.23 -12.97 12.57
N HIS A 40 15.02 -14.06 12.43
CA HIS A 40 15.37 -14.64 11.13
C HIS A 40 14.13 -15.16 10.40
N HIS A 41 13.25 -15.87 11.10
CA HIS A 41 12.01 -16.38 10.51
C HIS A 41 11.10 -15.26 10.04
N LEU A 42 10.95 -14.20 10.86
CA LEU A 42 10.19 -13.02 10.46
C LEU A 42 10.78 -12.34 9.22
N LEU A 43 12.09 -12.09 9.20
CA LEU A 43 12.74 -11.44 8.06
C LEU A 43 12.64 -12.28 6.79
N LYS A 44 12.86 -13.60 6.88
CA LYS A 44 12.74 -14.51 5.74
C LYS A 44 11.30 -14.54 5.21
N SER A 45 10.32 -14.67 6.08
CA SER A 45 8.90 -14.63 5.70
C SER A 45 8.57 -13.32 4.98
N THR A 46 8.96 -12.16 5.56
CA THR A 46 8.69 -10.84 4.98
C THR A 46 9.41 -10.62 3.65
N SER A 47 10.65 -11.08 3.50
CA SER A 47 11.40 -10.97 2.25
C SER A 47 10.77 -11.82 1.14
N THR A 48 10.39 -13.05 1.44
CA THR A 48 9.74 -13.95 0.48
C THR A 48 8.36 -13.42 0.06
N HIS A 49 7.58 -12.88 1.01
CA HIS A 49 6.30 -12.26 0.72
C HIS A 49 6.45 -11.06 -0.23
N SER A 50 7.39 -10.16 0.05
CA SER A 50 7.66 -9.01 -0.83
C SER A 50 8.08 -9.44 -2.23
N LEU A 51 8.94 -10.46 -2.35
CA LEU A 51 9.35 -11.03 -3.64
C LEU A 51 8.16 -11.61 -4.41
N SER A 52 7.30 -12.39 -3.75
CA SER A 52 6.11 -12.99 -4.36
C SER A 52 5.17 -11.94 -4.92
N ARG A 53 4.89 -10.87 -4.15
CA ARG A 53 4.07 -9.75 -4.63
C ARG A 53 4.66 -9.11 -5.88
N PHE A 54 5.95 -8.87 -5.89
CA PHE A 54 6.61 -8.20 -7.00
C PHE A 54 6.63 -9.06 -8.27
N HIS A 55 6.91 -10.36 -8.17
CA HIS A 55 6.99 -11.25 -9.34
C HIS A 55 5.64 -11.53 -9.98
N ARG A 56 4.54 -11.64 -9.21
CA ARG A 56 3.21 -11.92 -9.77
C ARG A 56 2.60 -10.76 -10.56
N HIS A 57 2.97 -9.53 -10.28
CA HIS A 57 2.61 -8.41 -11.15
C HIS A 57 3.15 -8.55 -12.59
N LYS A 58 4.03 -9.54 -12.85
CA LYS A 58 4.76 -9.74 -14.09
C LYS A 58 4.36 -10.99 -14.91
N HIS A 59 3.82 -12.02 -14.29
CA HIS A 59 3.60 -13.31 -14.96
C HIS A 59 2.17 -13.82 -14.86
N HIS A 60 1.47 -13.79 -15.99
CA HIS A 60 0.27 -14.57 -16.25
C HIS A 60 0.60 -15.95 -16.87
N HIS A 61 1.62 -16.69 -16.41
CA HIS A 61 1.80 -18.09 -16.82
C HIS A 61 2.68 -18.91 -15.87
N HIS A 62 2.13 -20.08 -15.52
CA HIS A 62 2.70 -21.33 -15.01
C HIS A 62 3.08 -21.47 -13.52
N ASN A 63 2.31 -22.38 -12.93
CA ASN A 63 2.59 -23.35 -11.86
C ASN A 63 3.94 -23.21 -11.13
N GLN A 64 3.98 -22.43 -10.08
CA GLN A 64 4.84 -22.70 -8.95
C GLN A 64 4.00 -22.70 -7.68
N LEU A 65 4.03 -23.84 -6.99
CA LEU A 65 3.47 -24.02 -5.66
C LEU A 65 4.27 -23.13 -4.69
N SER A 66 3.84 -21.91 -4.49
CA SER A 66 4.45 -21.06 -3.45
C SER A 66 3.85 -21.44 -2.12
N LEU A 67 4.71 -21.85 -1.18
CA LEU A 67 4.33 -22.11 0.20
C LEU A 67 3.64 -20.87 0.81
N PRO A 68 2.59 -21.07 1.62
CA PRO A 68 1.87 -19.98 2.25
C PRO A 68 2.80 -19.17 3.17
N LEU A 69 2.78 -17.87 3.00
CA LEU A 69 3.63 -16.95 3.74
C LEU A 69 2.84 -16.28 4.85
N SER A 70 3.46 -16.21 6.01
CA SER A 70 2.91 -15.48 7.16
C SER A 70 2.71 -14.00 6.84
N PRO A 71 1.68 -13.33 7.41
CA PRO A 71 1.45 -11.91 7.17
C PRO A 71 2.69 -11.12 7.54
N GLY A 72 3.20 -10.37 6.56
CA GLY A 72 4.32 -9.46 6.72
C GLY A 72 3.92 -8.19 7.46
N SER A 73 4.78 -7.19 7.44
CA SER A 73 4.63 -5.90 8.12
C SER A 73 3.59 -4.98 7.46
N ASP A 74 2.35 -5.44 7.35
CA ASP A 74 1.26 -4.71 6.72
C ASP A 74 0.49 -3.84 7.71
N TYR A 75 -0.15 -2.79 7.20
CA TYR A 75 -0.94 -1.85 7.98
C TYR A 75 -2.42 -2.06 7.72
N THR A 76 -3.20 -2.20 8.79
CA THR A 76 -4.64 -2.43 8.73
C THR A 76 -5.42 -1.22 9.20
N LEU A 77 -6.63 -1.07 8.67
CA LEU A 77 -7.63 -0.11 9.10
C LEU A 77 -8.98 -0.82 9.27
N SER A 78 -9.85 -0.22 10.08
CA SER A 78 -11.15 -0.82 10.40
C SER A 78 -12.28 0.13 10.02
N PHE A 79 -13.33 -0.45 9.46
CA PHE A 79 -14.58 0.20 9.07
C PHE A 79 -15.77 -0.57 9.64
N THR A 80 -16.98 -0.05 9.43
CA THR A 80 -18.20 -0.82 9.65
C THR A 80 -19.05 -0.82 8.38
N LEU A 81 -19.74 -1.93 8.13
CA LEU A 81 -20.56 -2.15 6.94
C LEU A 81 -22.03 -2.38 7.33
N GLY A 82 -22.90 -1.80 6.51
CA GLY A 82 -24.34 -2.03 6.53
C GLY A 82 -25.06 -1.50 7.77
N PRO A 83 -26.37 -1.75 7.87
CA PRO A 83 -27.22 -1.19 8.92
C PRO A 83 -26.87 -1.70 10.32
N HIS A 84 -26.27 -2.89 10.42
CA HIS A 84 -25.87 -3.48 11.70
C HIS A 84 -24.44 -3.13 12.12
N SER A 85 -23.78 -2.19 11.39
CA SER A 85 -22.41 -1.73 11.68
C SER A 85 -21.42 -2.87 11.89
N GLN A 86 -21.43 -3.88 10.99
CA GLN A 86 -20.52 -5.01 11.07
C GLN A 86 -19.06 -4.55 10.94
N PRO A 87 -18.19 -4.85 11.92
CA PRO A 87 -16.79 -4.41 11.83
C PRO A 87 -16.04 -5.23 10.79
N ILE A 88 -15.31 -4.54 9.92
CA ILE A 88 -14.40 -5.12 8.95
C ILE A 88 -13.00 -4.53 9.15
N THR A 89 -11.97 -5.37 9.09
CA THR A 89 -10.57 -4.95 9.17
C THR A 89 -9.86 -5.37 7.90
N LEU A 90 -9.23 -4.41 7.23
CA LEU A 90 -8.65 -4.58 5.90
C LEU A 90 -7.19 -4.12 5.89
N TYR A 91 -6.35 -4.75 5.07
CA TYR A 91 -5.02 -4.24 4.76
C TYR A 91 -5.12 -2.99 3.88
N MET A 92 -4.35 -1.96 4.20
CA MET A 92 -4.21 -0.78 3.36
C MET A 92 -3.20 -1.04 2.24
N ASP A 93 -3.64 -0.95 1.00
CA ASP A 93 -2.83 -1.27 -0.17
C ASP A 93 -2.92 -0.20 -1.27
N THR A 94 -1.88 0.62 -1.42
CA THR A 94 -1.78 1.61 -2.50
C THR A 94 -1.33 1.00 -3.83
N GLY A 95 -1.00 -0.29 -3.84
CA GLY A 95 -0.66 -1.07 -5.03
C GLY A 95 -1.86 -1.79 -5.66
N SER A 96 -3.07 -1.65 -5.15
CA SER A 96 -4.30 -2.22 -5.72
C SER A 96 -5.47 -1.24 -5.68
N ASP A 97 -6.50 -1.52 -6.49
CA ASP A 97 -7.64 -0.62 -6.71
C ASP A 97 -9.01 -1.21 -6.37
N LEU A 98 -9.04 -2.37 -5.72
CA LEU A 98 -10.26 -3.02 -5.28
C LEU A 98 -10.36 -3.02 -3.74
N VAL A 99 -11.51 -2.62 -3.21
CA VAL A 99 -11.86 -2.91 -1.82
C VAL A 99 -12.62 -4.21 -1.78
N TRP A 100 -12.11 -5.20 -1.03
CA TRP A 100 -12.76 -6.49 -0.88
C TRP A 100 -12.54 -7.08 0.51
N PHE A 101 -13.42 -7.98 0.92
CA PHE A 101 -13.31 -8.72 2.18
C PHE A 101 -14.05 -10.05 2.11
N PRO A 102 -13.70 -11.01 3.00
CA PRO A 102 -14.39 -12.29 3.11
C PRO A 102 -15.88 -12.12 3.47
N CYS A 103 -16.75 -12.84 2.75
CA CYS A 103 -18.20 -12.87 3.01
C CYS A 103 -18.67 -14.30 3.26
N THR A 104 -19.74 -14.42 4.04
CA THR A 104 -20.35 -15.72 4.32
C THR A 104 -21.20 -16.22 3.12
N PRO A 105 -21.02 -17.48 2.65
CA PRO A 105 -20.03 -18.47 3.07
C PRO A 105 -18.63 -18.15 2.54
N PHE A 106 -17.57 -18.46 3.30
CA PHE A 106 -16.19 -18.17 2.95
C PHE A 106 -15.29 -19.40 3.05
N ASN A 107 -14.51 -19.64 2.01
CA ASN A 107 -13.51 -20.69 1.95
C ASN A 107 -12.13 -20.10 1.67
N CYS A 108 -11.14 -20.40 2.52
CA CYS A 108 -9.76 -19.99 2.33
C CYS A 108 -8.86 -21.20 2.07
N ILE A 109 -8.32 -21.30 0.86
CA ILE A 109 -7.44 -22.40 0.44
C ILE A 109 -6.00 -22.03 0.82
N LEU A 110 -5.27 -22.99 1.43
CA LEU A 110 -3.87 -22.80 1.90
C LEU A 110 -3.69 -21.64 2.92
N CYS A 111 -4.73 -21.35 3.70
CA CYS A 111 -4.64 -20.40 4.80
C CYS A 111 -4.24 -21.04 6.14
N GLU A 112 -4.24 -22.38 6.23
CA GLU A 112 -4.01 -23.16 7.46
C GLU A 112 -2.62 -22.99 8.05
N PHE A 113 -1.65 -22.62 7.23
CA PHE A 113 -0.26 -22.41 7.64
C PHE A 113 0.04 -20.98 8.12
N LYS A 114 -0.97 -20.10 8.16
CA LYS A 114 -0.78 -18.77 8.76
C LYS A 114 -0.92 -18.90 10.28
N PRO A 115 0.13 -18.71 11.06
CA PRO A 115 0.07 -18.83 12.51
C PRO A 115 -0.98 -17.85 13.06
N ASN A 116 -1.92 -18.38 13.88
CA ASN A 116 -2.96 -17.64 14.59
C ASN A 116 -4.20 -17.18 13.77
N LEU A 117 -4.67 -17.98 12.81
CA LEU A 117 -6.01 -17.81 12.22
C LEU A 117 -7.15 -17.94 13.25
N THR A 118 -6.90 -18.49 14.45
CA THR A 118 -7.85 -18.46 15.58
C THR A 118 -8.15 -17.07 16.12
N SER A 119 -7.38 -16.07 15.68
CA SER A 119 -7.61 -14.64 15.95
C SER A 119 -7.89 -13.86 14.65
N ASN A 120 -8.70 -14.42 13.74
CA ASN A 120 -9.16 -13.65 12.58
C ASN A 120 -9.81 -12.37 13.12
N PRO A 121 -9.27 -11.16 12.82
CA PRO A 121 -9.75 -9.92 13.44
C PRO A 121 -11.21 -9.59 13.06
N SER A 122 -11.74 -10.23 12.03
CA SER A 122 -13.14 -10.09 11.62
C SER A 122 -13.64 -11.43 11.07
N PRO A 123 -14.78 -11.93 11.55
CA PRO A 123 -15.45 -13.07 10.92
C PRO A 123 -15.89 -12.68 9.50
N PRO A 124 -16.14 -13.66 8.60
CA PRO A 124 -16.71 -13.38 7.30
C PRO A 124 -17.99 -12.53 7.43
N THR A 125 -18.09 -11.50 6.60
CA THR A 125 -19.16 -10.50 6.68
C THR A 125 -20.47 -11.08 6.16
N ASN A 126 -21.57 -10.84 6.86
CA ASN A 126 -22.91 -11.16 6.38
C ASN A 126 -23.39 -10.05 5.43
N ILE A 127 -23.73 -10.42 4.19
CA ILE A 127 -24.16 -9.52 3.13
C ILE A 127 -25.66 -9.58 2.82
N SER A 128 -26.49 -10.13 3.72
CA SER A 128 -27.93 -10.30 3.49
C SER A 128 -28.66 -8.99 3.17
N HIS A 129 -28.11 -7.85 3.57
CA HIS A 129 -28.66 -6.51 3.32
C HIS A 129 -27.97 -5.78 2.17
N SER A 130 -26.88 -6.33 1.64
CA SER A 130 -26.13 -5.71 0.54
C SER A 130 -26.79 -6.00 -0.80
N THR A 131 -26.76 -5.03 -1.72
CA THR A 131 -27.35 -5.15 -3.04
C THR A 131 -26.30 -5.62 -4.06
N PRO A 132 -26.53 -6.69 -4.81
CA PRO A 132 -25.61 -7.12 -5.86
C PRO A 132 -25.53 -6.08 -6.98
N ILE A 133 -24.35 -5.96 -7.59
CA ILE A 133 -24.11 -5.06 -8.72
C ILE A 133 -24.62 -5.71 -10.00
N SER A 134 -25.27 -4.90 -10.87
CA SER A 134 -25.75 -5.39 -12.16
C SER A 134 -24.61 -5.63 -13.17
N CYS A 135 -24.81 -6.61 -14.06
CA CYS A 135 -23.87 -6.97 -15.13
C CYS A 135 -23.62 -5.82 -16.14
N ASN A 136 -24.60 -4.94 -16.35
CA ASN A 136 -24.47 -3.81 -17.25
C ASN A 136 -23.81 -2.56 -16.61
N SER A 137 -23.40 -2.65 -15.34
CA SER A 137 -22.78 -1.54 -14.62
C SER A 137 -21.32 -1.32 -15.04
N HIS A 138 -20.87 -0.06 -14.99
CA HIS A 138 -19.46 0.26 -15.21
C HIS A 138 -18.54 -0.39 -14.17
N ALA A 139 -18.98 -0.54 -12.92
CA ALA A 139 -18.25 -1.22 -11.87
C ALA A 139 -17.98 -2.70 -12.23
N CYS A 140 -18.96 -3.39 -12.78
CA CYS A 140 -18.82 -4.75 -13.27
C CYS A 140 -17.77 -4.85 -14.39
N SER A 141 -17.86 -3.95 -15.39
CA SER A 141 -16.88 -3.88 -16.47
C SER A 141 -15.45 -3.69 -15.94
N VAL A 142 -15.25 -2.77 -15.01
CA VAL A 142 -13.94 -2.51 -14.39
C VAL A 142 -13.40 -3.74 -13.64
N ALA A 143 -14.23 -4.43 -12.86
CA ALA A 143 -13.82 -5.64 -12.16
C ALA A 143 -13.41 -6.78 -13.11
N HIS A 144 -13.95 -6.79 -14.32
CA HIS A 144 -13.63 -7.71 -15.41
C HIS A 144 -12.65 -7.13 -16.44
N SER A 145 -11.69 -6.31 -16.01
CA SER A 145 -10.63 -5.75 -16.87
C SER A 145 -11.16 -4.95 -18.07
N SER A 146 -12.23 -4.21 -17.86
CA SER A 146 -12.92 -3.39 -18.89
C SER A 146 -13.61 -4.20 -19.99
N THR A 147 -14.04 -5.41 -19.67
CA THR A 147 -14.89 -6.22 -20.54
C THR A 147 -16.20 -5.47 -20.86
N PRO A 148 -16.69 -5.49 -22.11
CA PRO A 148 -17.95 -4.85 -22.48
C PRO A 148 -19.12 -5.36 -21.65
N SER A 149 -20.05 -4.47 -21.29
CA SER A 149 -21.22 -4.84 -20.49
C SER A 149 -22.15 -5.84 -21.19
N SER A 150 -22.23 -5.81 -22.52
CA SER A 150 -22.96 -6.81 -23.31
C SER A 150 -22.45 -8.22 -23.05
N ASP A 151 -21.12 -8.41 -23.08
CA ASP A 151 -20.51 -9.71 -22.89
C ASP A 151 -20.71 -10.22 -21.46
N LEU A 152 -20.59 -9.30 -20.48
CA LEU A 152 -20.85 -9.61 -19.06
C LEU A 152 -22.31 -9.99 -18.82
N CYS A 153 -23.25 -9.33 -19.51
CA CYS A 153 -24.66 -9.67 -19.43
C CYS A 153 -24.96 -11.00 -20.11
N ILE A 154 -24.28 -11.37 -21.20
CA ILE A 154 -24.34 -12.72 -21.78
C ILE A 154 -23.84 -13.75 -20.75
N MET A 155 -22.72 -13.49 -20.12
CA MET A 155 -22.16 -14.34 -19.04
C MET A 155 -23.10 -14.48 -17.84
N ALA A 156 -23.89 -13.44 -17.56
CA ALA A 156 -24.90 -13.42 -16.51
C ALA A 156 -26.24 -14.05 -16.97
N HIS A 157 -26.31 -14.63 -18.17
CA HIS A 157 -27.51 -15.20 -18.78
C HIS A 157 -28.67 -14.21 -18.98
N CYS A 158 -28.36 -12.93 -19.20
CA CYS A 158 -29.37 -11.94 -19.62
C CYS A 158 -29.86 -12.28 -21.02
N PRO A 159 -31.19 -12.29 -21.30
CA PRO A 159 -31.74 -12.53 -22.63
C PRO A 159 -31.23 -11.52 -23.65
N LEU A 160 -31.04 -11.94 -24.90
CA LEU A 160 -30.52 -11.08 -25.96
C LEU A 160 -31.38 -9.83 -26.18
N ASP A 161 -32.70 -9.98 -26.15
CA ASP A 161 -33.64 -8.83 -26.32
C ASP A 161 -33.43 -7.80 -25.19
N SER A 162 -33.16 -8.27 -23.96
CA SER A 162 -32.86 -7.38 -22.83
C SER A 162 -31.48 -6.74 -22.95
N ILE A 163 -30.51 -7.42 -23.57
CA ILE A 163 -29.18 -6.84 -23.83
C ILE A 163 -29.29 -5.71 -24.86
N GLU A 164 -30.05 -5.93 -25.93
CA GLU A 164 -30.30 -4.94 -26.99
C GLU A 164 -31.02 -3.70 -26.46
N THR A 165 -32.00 -3.90 -25.59
CA THR A 165 -32.78 -2.82 -24.95
C THR A 165 -32.06 -2.23 -23.72
N LYS A 166 -30.91 -2.79 -23.32
CA LYS A 166 -30.14 -2.43 -22.09
C LYS A 166 -30.93 -2.64 -20.80
N ASP A 167 -31.89 -3.54 -20.79
CA ASP A 167 -32.74 -3.88 -19.64
C ASP A 167 -32.23 -5.14 -18.92
N CYS A 168 -30.93 -5.15 -18.57
CA CYS A 168 -30.29 -6.23 -17.78
C CYS A 168 -30.06 -5.83 -16.32
N GLY A 169 -30.79 -4.84 -15.82
CA GLY A 169 -30.59 -4.30 -14.45
C GLY A 169 -30.77 -5.34 -13.32
N SER A 170 -31.62 -6.34 -13.52
CA SER A 170 -31.88 -7.43 -12.56
C SER A 170 -30.84 -8.56 -12.62
N PHE A 171 -29.99 -8.61 -13.65
CA PHE A 171 -28.97 -9.64 -13.80
C PHE A 171 -27.67 -9.22 -13.11
N HIS A 172 -27.16 -10.06 -12.23
CA HIS A 172 -26.00 -9.75 -11.41
C HIS A 172 -24.70 -9.84 -12.20
N CYS A 173 -23.72 -9.00 -11.81
CA CYS A 173 -22.36 -9.10 -12.29
C CYS A 173 -21.81 -10.50 -12.05
N PRO A 174 -21.25 -11.19 -13.06
CA PRO A 174 -20.64 -12.49 -12.86
C PRO A 174 -19.52 -12.44 -11.82
N PRO A 175 -19.23 -13.52 -11.10
CA PRO A 175 -18.06 -13.60 -10.25
C PRO A 175 -16.77 -13.34 -11.05
N PHE A 176 -15.83 -12.62 -10.46
CA PHE A 176 -14.56 -12.28 -11.08
C PHE A 176 -13.39 -12.86 -10.28
N TYR A 177 -12.30 -13.11 -11.00
CA TYR A 177 -11.02 -13.51 -10.41
C TYR A 177 -10.10 -12.30 -10.28
N TYR A 178 -9.50 -12.15 -9.09
CA TYR A 178 -8.49 -11.11 -8.84
C TYR A 178 -7.24 -11.72 -8.22
N ALA A 179 -6.06 -11.37 -8.74
CA ALA A 179 -4.80 -11.91 -8.28
C ALA A 179 -3.92 -10.81 -7.67
N TYR A 180 -3.42 -11.08 -6.48
CA TYR A 180 -2.32 -10.35 -5.85
C TYR A 180 -1.00 -11.08 -6.06
N GLY A 181 0.11 -10.45 -5.72
CA GLY A 181 1.41 -11.12 -5.76
C GLY A 181 1.52 -12.34 -4.86
N ASP A 182 0.77 -12.39 -3.78
CA ASP A 182 0.86 -13.40 -2.71
C ASP A 182 -0.43 -14.19 -2.51
N GLY A 183 -1.47 -13.90 -3.26
CA GLY A 183 -2.74 -14.60 -3.16
C GLY A 183 -3.68 -14.28 -4.33
N SER A 184 -4.84 -14.89 -4.31
CA SER A 184 -5.90 -14.58 -5.26
C SER A 184 -7.27 -14.81 -4.65
N LEU A 185 -8.30 -14.30 -5.30
CA LEU A 185 -9.67 -14.43 -4.85
C LEU A 185 -10.64 -14.61 -6.02
N VAL A 186 -11.77 -15.25 -5.71
CA VAL A 186 -12.97 -15.19 -6.52
C VAL A 186 -14.03 -14.45 -5.70
N ALA A 187 -14.55 -13.38 -6.26
CA ALA A 187 -15.49 -12.51 -5.59
C ALA A 187 -16.64 -12.10 -6.51
N SER A 188 -17.73 -11.68 -5.90
CA SER A 188 -18.85 -11.00 -6.57
C SER A 188 -18.94 -9.56 -6.08
N LEU A 189 -19.40 -8.65 -6.94
CA LEU A 189 -19.56 -7.24 -6.56
C LEU A 189 -20.89 -7.00 -5.87
N TYR A 190 -20.81 -6.29 -4.76
CA TYR A 190 -21.97 -5.82 -3.99
C TYR A 190 -21.87 -4.34 -3.67
N ARG A 191 -22.97 -3.79 -3.19
CA ARG A 191 -23.09 -2.39 -2.77
C ARG A 191 -23.80 -2.31 -1.43
N ASP A 192 -23.27 -1.49 -0.52
CA ASP A 192 -23.84 -1.22 0.80
C ASP A 192 -23.36 0.14 1.33
N THR A 193 -23.71 0.49 2.55
CA THR A 193 -23.21 1.66 3.25
C THR A 193 -21.95 1.30 4.03
N LEU A 194 -20.82 1.94 3.68
CA LEU A 194 -19.57 1.85 4.44
C LEU A 194 -19.47 3.03 5.38
N SER A 195 -19.27 2.79 6.67
CA SER A 195 -19.05 3.84 7.67
C SER A 195 -17.59 3.92 8.05
N ILE A 196 -17.03 5.13 7.93
CA ILE A 196 -15.64 5.48 8.20
C ILE A 196 -15.62 6.57 9.26
N SER A 197 -15.46 6.21 10.53
CA SER A 197 -15.63 7.16 11.65
C SER A 197 -17.03 7.81 11.60
N SER A 198 -17.14 9.11 11.48
CA SER A 198 -18.41 9.84 11.36
C SER A 198 -18.95 9.94 9.92
N LEU A 199 -18.20 9.51 8.92
CA LEU A 199 -18.58 9.58 7.52
C LEU A 199 -19.30 8.30 7.09
N GLN A 200 -20.42 8.43 6.40
CA GLN A 200 -21.13 7.33 5.76
C GLN A 200 -21.05 7.46 4.25
N LEU A 201 -20.50 6.44 3.60
CA LEU A 201 -20.47 6.29 2.15
C LEU A 201 -21.60 5.37 1.73
N THR A 202 -22.71 5.94 1.31
CA THR A 202 -23.84 5.19 0.75
C THR A 202 -23.47 4.64 -0.64
N ASN A 203 -24.04 3.53 -1.04
CA ASN A 203 -23.78 2.89 -2.32
C ASN A 203 -22.29 2.55 -2.56
N PHE A 204 -21.53 2.29 -1.51
CA PHE A 204 -20.15 1.86 -1.61
C PHE A 204 -20.04 0.48 -2.25
N THR A 205 -19.27 0.36 -3.33
CA THR A 205 -19.07 -0.89 -4.08
C THR A 205 -17.84 -1.64 -3.56
N PHE A 206 -17.99 -2.93 -3.30
CA PHE A 206 -16.92 -3.80 -2.81
C PHE A 206 -16.99 -5.20 -3.41
N GLY A 207 -15.86 -5.89 -3.40
CA GLY A 207 -15.76 -7.31 -3.71
C GLY A 207 -16.08 -8.15 -2.47
N CYS A 208 -17.07 -8.97 -2.58
CA CYS A 208 -17.41 -9.99 -1.58
C CYS A 208 -16.70 -11.28 -1.97
N ALA A 209 -15.60 -11.62 -1.29
CA ALA A 209 -14.83 -12.82 -1.56
C ALA A 209 -15.47 -14.04 -0.90
N HIS A 210 -15.85 -15.01 -1.71
CA HIS A 210 -16.36 -16.32 -1.25
C HIS A 210 -15.25 -17.38 -1.21
N THR A 211 -14.22 -17.20 -2.03
CA THR A 211 -13.06 -18.08 -2.04
C THR A 211 -11.79 -17.26 -2.20
N THR A 212 -10.81 -17.54 -1.35
CA THR A 212 -9.46 -16.95 -1.48
C THR A 212 -8.41 -18.04 -1.47
N PHE A 213 -7.25 -17.72 -2.04
CA PHE A 213 -6.05 -18.54 -2.01
C PHE A 213 -4.95 -17.77 -1.29
N SER A 214 -4.47 -18.31 -0.19
CA SER A 214 -3.40 -17.74 0.66
C SER A 214 -3.67 -16.36 1.27
N GLU A 215 -4.90 -15.78 1.14
CA GLU A 215 -5.21 -14.48 1.72
C GLU A 215 -6.54 -14.52 2.51
N PRO A 216 -6.45 -14.66 3.85
CA PRO A 216 -7.65 -14.76 4.69
C PRO A 216 -8.24 -13.39 5.08
N THR A 217 -7.51 -12.30 4.84
CA THR A 217 -7.88 -10.95 5.26
C THR A 217 -8.16 -10.08 4.05
N GLY A 218 -9.22 -9.29 4.09
CA GLY A 218 -9.57 -8.38 3.02
C GLY A 218 -8.60 -7.23 2.86
N VAL A 219 -8.70 -6.55 1.71
CA VAL A 219 -7.84 -5.43 1.31
C VAL A 219 -8.68 -4.19 1.03
N ALA A 220 -8.26 -3.07 1.57
CA ALA A 220 -8.71 -1.75 1.16
C ALA A 220 -7.75 -1.24 0.07
N GLY A 221 -8.12 -1.41 -1.19
CA GLY A 221 -7.37 -0.86 -2.31
C GLY A 221 -7.40 0.68 -2.27
N PHE A 222 -6.22 1.29 -2.21
CA PHE A 222 -5.99 2.74 -2.19
C PHE A 222 -5.40 3.25 -3.51
N GLY A 223 -5.43 2.46 -4.57
CA GLY A 223 -4.99 2.86 -5.90
C GLY A 223 -5.89 3.94 -6.53
N ARG A 224 -5.66 4.23 -7.81
CA ARG A 224 -6.37 5.29 -8.56
C ARG A 224 -7.59 4.77 -9.32
N GLY A 225 -7.87 3.47 -9.29
CA GLY A 225 -8.99 2.85 -10.01
C GLY A 225 -10.34 3.10 -9.37
N LEU A 226 -11.41 2.94 -10.15
CA LEU A 226 -12.78 3.26 -9.77
C LEU A 226 -13.27 2.53 -8.50
N LEU A 227 -12.81 1.29 -8.27
CA LEU A 227 -13.25 0.46 -7.15
C LEU A 227 -12.39 0.66 -5.90
N SER A 228 -11.40 1.58 -5.95
CA SER A 228 -10.58 1.94 -4.80
C SER A 228 -11.33 2.78 -3.79
N LEU A 229 -10.89 2.75 -2.54
CA LEU A 229 -11.49 3.58 -1.49
C LEU A 229 -11.38 5.09 -1.79
N PRO A 230 -10.21 5.65 -2.19
CA PRO A 230 -10.11 7.07 -2.52
C PRO A 230 -11.02 7.49 -3.67
N ALA A 231 -11.13 6.69 -4.74
CA ALA A 231 -11.98 7.03 -5.88
C ALA A 231 -13.46 7.06 -5.49
N GLN A 232 -13.92 6.07 -4.74
CA GLN A 232 -15.31 6.03 -4.26
C GLN A 232 -15.59 7.14 -3.22
N LEU A 233 -14.62 7.44 -2.36
CA LEU A 233 -14.71 8.56 -1.44
C LEU A 233 -14.82 9.90 -2.18
N ALA A 234 -14.06 10.07 -3.27
CA ALA A 234 -14.09 11.30 -4.07
C ALA A 234 -15.45 11.57 -4.73
N THR A 235 -16.25 10.55 -5.02
CA THR A 235 -17.61 10.72 -5.54
C THR A 235 -18.57 11.33 -4.52
N HIS A 236 -18.33 11.10 -3.22
CA HIS A 236 -19.14 11.64 -2.12
C HIS A 236 -18.54 12.92 -1.54
N SER A 237 -17.22 12.98 -1.46
CA SER A 237 -16.46 14.08 -0.88
C SER A 237 -15.12 14.25 -1.61
N PRO A 238 -15.06 15.03 -2.71
CA PRO A 238 -13.83 15.21 -3.50
C PRO A 238 -12.65 15.69 -2.65
N GLN A 239 -12.91 16.51 -1.64
CA GLN A 239 -11.87 17.03 -0.76
C GLN A 239 -11.16 15.93 0.03
N LEU A 240 -11.88 14.83 0.36
CA LEU A 240 -11.34 13.70 1.11
C LEU A 240 -10.70 12.66 0.19
N GLY A 241 -11.25 12.44 -1.01
CA GLY A 241 -10.80 11.37 -1.91
C GLY A 241 -9.64 11.76 -2.82
N ASN A 242 -9.54 13.03 -3.23
CA ASN A 242 -8.51 13.45 -4.20
C ASN A 242 -7.14 13.70 -3.57
N ARG A 243 -7.03 13.67 -2.26
CA ARG A 243 -5.77 13.82 -1.55
C ARG A 243 -5.78 13.05 -0.24
N PHE A 244 -4.80 12.21 -0.06
CA PHE A 244 -4.60 11.51 1.20
C PHE A 244 -3.11 11.39 1.52
N SER A 245 -2.80 11.20 2.79
CA SER A 245 -1.44 10.86 3.25
C SER A 245 -1.49 9.84 4.38
N TYR A 246 -0.39 9.16 4.58
CA TYR A 246 -0.16 8.37 5.78
C TYR A 246 1.24 8.62 6.32
N CYS A 247 1.42 8.38 7.61
CA CYS A 247 2.72 8.45 8.25
C CYS A 247 2.97 7.18 9.05
N LEU A 248 3.73 6.26 8.49
CA LEU A 248 3.95 4.95 9.09
C LEU A 248 4.91 5.05 10.28
N VAL A 249 4.44 4.68 11.46
CA VAL A 249 5.27 4.66 12.67
C VAL A 249 6.37 3.62 12.49
N SER A 250 7.62 4.05 12.64
CA SER A 250 8.75 3.14 12.51
C SER A 250 8.74 2.09 13.62
N HIS A 251 8.88 0.85 13.24
CA HIS A 251 9.01 -0.28 14.14
C HIS A 251 10.32 -1.03 13.89
N SER A 252 10.81 -1.72 14.90
CA SER A 252 11.80 -2.78 14.74
C SER A 252 11.08 -4.11 14.59
N PHE A 253 11.63 -5.05 13.82
CA PHE A 253 11.13 -6.43 13.75
C PHE A 253 11.36 -7.22 15.05
N ARG A 254 11.66 -6.54 16.14
CA ARG A 254 11.65 -7.13 17.47
C ARG A 254 10.20 -7.26 17.92
N SER A 255 9.89 -8.27 18.72
CA SER A 255 8.57 -8.58 19.28
C SER A 255 7.95 -7.49 20.17
N VAL A 256 8.50 -6.28 20.15
CA VAL A 256 7.95 -5.14 20.88
C VAL A 256 6.73 -4.65 20.11
N ARG A 257 5.56 -4.81 20.71
CA ARG A 257 4.28 -4.35 20.17
C ARG A 257 4.37 -2.90 19.75
N VAL A 258 4.00 -2.61 18.48
CA VAL A 258 3.79 -1.25 18.02
C VAL A 258 2.53 -0.73 18.72
N ARG A 259 2.72 0.06 19.77
CA ARG A 259 1.62 0.51 20.65
C ARG A 259 0.84 1.70 20.11
N LYS A 260 1.49 2.53 19.27
CA LYS A 260 0.86 3.73 18.73
C LYS A 260 0.40 3.51 17.29
N PRO A 261 -0.80 3.98 16.94
CA PRO A 261 -1.28 3.90 15.56
C PRO A 261 -0.46 4.82 14.65
N SER A 262 -0.43 4.46 13.38
CA SER A 262 0.07 5.30 12.31
C SER A 262 -1.08 6.14 11.75
N PRO A 263 -0.96 7.47 11.59
CA PRO A 263 -2.04 8.27 11.03
C PRO A 263 -2.24 7.98 9.54
N LEU A 264 -3.48 7.72 9.14
CA LEU A 264 -3.99 7.85 7.79
C LEU A 264 -4.86 9.10 7.76
N ILE A 265 -4.56 10.01 6.86
CA ILE A 265 -5.19 11.33 6.75
C ILE A 265 -5.87 11.39 5.38
N LEU A 266 -7.19 11.46 5.36
CA LEU A 266 -7.98 11.69 4.15
C LEU A 266 -8.34 13.17 4.07
N GLY A 267 -8.09 13.80 2.92
CA GLY A 267 -8.28 15.23 2.72
C GLY A 267 -7.06 16.06 3.10
N ARG A 268 -7.27 17.38 3.12
CA ARG A 268 -6.24 18.36 3.50
C ARG A 268 -6.36 18.71 4.97
N TYR A 269 -5.24 18.74 5.68
CA TYR A 269 -5.15 19.51 6.91
C TYR A 269 -4.32 20.77 6.65
N ASN A 270 -4.77 21.91 7.19
CA ASN A 270 -4.06 23.19 7.03
C ASN A 270 -2.84 23.20 7.95
N ASP A 271 -1.66 23.07 7.38
CA ASP A 271 -0.40 23.32 8.10
C ASP A 271 -0.26 24.82 8.49
N GLU A 272 -1.05 25.73 7.86
CA GLU A 272 -0.98 27.19 8.08
C GLU A 272 -1.38 27.64 9.50
N LYS A 273 -2.11 26.82 10.27
CA LYS A 273 -2.41 27.10 11.70
C LYS A 273 -1.29 26.71 12.66
N GLN A 274 -0.17 26.21 12.17
CA GLN A 274 0.96 25.74 12.98
C GLN A 274 2.03 26.82 13.26
N SER A 275 1.65 28.10 13.34
CA SER A 275 2.56 29.21 13.61
C SER A 275 3.03 29.33 15.07
N ASN A 276 2.79 28.32 15.93
CA ASN A 276 3.29 28.32 17.30
C ASN A 276 4.55 27.46 17.46
N GLY A 277 5.64 27.85 16.78
CA GLY A 277 6.99 27.35 17.13
C GLY A 277 7.40 25.98 16.62
N ASP A 278 6.55 25.29 15.87
CA ASP A 278 6.89 23.99 15.28
C ASP A 278 7.60 24.14 13.93
N GLU A 279 8.59 23.27 13.72
CA GLU A 279 9.39 23.19 12.50
C GLU A 279 8.50 23.06 11.26
N VAL A 280 8.58 24.02 10.33
CA VAL A 280 7.91 23.94 9.02
C VAL A 280 8.45 22.72 8.28
N VAL A 281 7.62 21.71 8.11
CA VAL A 281 8.04 20.47 7.45
C VAL A 281 7.77 20.56 5.96
N GLU A 282 8.85 20.63 5.19
CA GLU A 282 8.81 20.71 3.74
C GLU A 282 8.64 19.32 3.11
N PHE A 283 7.65 19.20 2.21
CA PHE A 283 7.50 18.01 1.37
C PHE A 283 8.43 18.05 0.16
N VAL A 284 9.11 16.94 -0.07
CA VAL A 284 9.81 16.67 -1.32
C VAL A 284 8.84 15.99 -2.28
N TYR A 285 8.51 16.65 -3.39
CA TYR A 285 7.57 16.12 -4.37
C TYR A 285 8.25 15.52 -5.60
N THR A 286 7.60 14.51 -6.17
CA THR A 286 7.89 13.96 -7.50
C THR A 286 6.58 13.76 -8.26
N SER A 287 6.60 14.02 -9.59
CA SER A 287 5.41 13.85 -10.43
C SER A 287 5.04 12.37 -10.58
N MET A 288 3.74 12.09 -10.58
CA MET A 288 3.22 10.78 -10.96
C MET A 288 3.44 10.57 -12.47
N LEU A 289 3.80 9.34 -12.83
CA LEU A 289 3.89 8.87 -14.20
C LEU A 289 2.56 8.24 -14.59
N GLU A 290 2.07 8.57 -15.77
CA GLU A 290 0.87 7.91 -16.32
C GLU A 290 1.26 6.53 -16.87
N ASN A 291 0.51 5.50 -16.47
CA ASN A 291 0.68 4.14 -16.96
C ASN A 291 -0.55 3.73 -17.77
N PRO A 292 -0.45 3.53 -19.09
CA PRO A 292 -1.61 3.22 -19.94
C PRO A 292 -2.20 1.83 -19.68
N LYS A 293 -1.41 0.89 -19.17
CA LYS A 293 -1.84 -0.49 -18.90
C LYS A 293 -2.30 -0.67 -17.44
N HIS A 294 -1.67 0.06 -16.51
CA HIS A 294 -1.94 -0.01 -15.08
C HIS A 294 -2.18 1.40 -14.51
N PRO A 295 -3.27 2.08 -14.93
CA PRO A 295 -3.54 3.48 -14.56
C PRO A 295 -3.83 3.66 -13.07
N TYR A 296 -4.08 2.56 -12.36
CA TYR A 296 -4.37 2.55 -10.93
C TYR A 296 -3.12 2.67 -10.03
N PHE A 297 -1.92 2.47 -10.56
CA PHE A 297 -0.68 2.59 -9.78
C PHE A 297 -0.26 4.06 -9.57
N TYR A 298 0.30 4.33 -8.41
CA TYR A 298 1.06 5.55 -8.12
C TYR A 298 2.53 5.37 -8.54
N SER A 299 2.75 5.44 -9.84
CA SER A 299 4.09 5.29 -10.43
C SER A 299 4.85 6.60 -10.39
N VAL A 300 6.11 6.56 -9.97
CA VAL A 300 7.05 7.70 -9.98
C VAL A 300 8.34 7.34 -10.71
N GLY A 301 9.07 8.35 -11.17
CA GLY A 301 10.37 8.14 -11.82
C GLY A 301 11.52 8.18 -10.81
N LEU A 302 12.34 7.13 -10.76
CA LEU A 302 13.58 7.09 -9.97
C LEU A 302 14.77 7.43 -10.86
N LYS A 303 15.46 8.56 -10.60
CA LYS A 303 16.65 9.00 -11.32
C LYS A 303 17.88 8.17 -10.93
N GLY A 304 17.96 7.74 -9.67
CA GLY A 304 19.05 6.94 -9.14
C GLY A 304 19.02 6.80 -7.61
N ILE A 305 19.97 6.05 -7.08
CA ILE A 305 20.20 5.91 -5.63
C ILE A 305 21.63 6.39 -5.34
N SER A 306 21.77 7.26 -4.33
CA SER A 306 23.10 7.62 -3.82
C SER A 306 23.44 6.76 -2.59
N VAL A 307 24.66 6.19 -2.59
CA VAL A 307 25.27 5.49 -1.46
C VAL A 307 26.44 6.32 -0.96
N GLY A 308 26.28 7.00 0.16
CA GLY A 308 27.18 8.06 0.60
C GLY A 308 27.24 9.17 -0.48
N LYS A 309 28.45 9.49 -0.95
CA LYS A 309 28.65 10.51 -2.00
C LYS A 309 28.50 9.97 -3.43
N LYS A 310 28.46 8.64 -3.63
CA LYS A 310 28.37 8.03 -4.96
C LYS A 310 26.92 7.89 -5.40
N MET A 311 26.55 8.52 -6.51
CA MET A 311 25.29 8.30 -7.19
C MET A 311 25.39 7.13 -8.16
N ILE A 312 24.44 6.22 -8.11
CA ILE A 312 24.23 5.12 -9.04
C ILE A 312 23.01 5.50 -9.91
N PRO A 313 23.19 5.73 -11.21
CA PRO A 313 22.09 6.11 -12.08
C PRO A 313 21.13 4.93 -12.30
N ALA A 314 19.84 5.19 -12.19
CA ALA A 314 18.82 4.18 -12.45
C ALA A 314 18.69 3.89 -13.95
N PRO A 315 18.36 2.65 -14.35
CA PRO A 315 18.05 2.31 -15.74
C PRO A 315 16.77 3.02 -16.21
N LYS A 316 16.55 3.03 -17.54
CA LYS A 316 15.39 3.72 -18.14
C LYS A 316 14.05 3.23 -17.59
N ILE A 317 13.97 1.93 -17.33
CA ILE A 317 12.75 1.28 -16.82
C ILE A 317 12.31 1.85 -15.46
N LEU A 318 13.21 2.33 -14.61
CA LEU A 318 12.87 2.97 -13.34
C LEU A 318 12.55 4.47 -13.46
N ARG A 319 12.96 5.12 -14.56
CA ARG A 319 12.80 6.57 -14.73
C ARG A 319 11.48 6.97 -15.34
N ARG A 320 10.85 6.08 -16.12
CA ARG A 320 9.64 6.36 -16.90
C ARG A 320 8.86 5.09 -17.19
N VAL A 321 7.59 5.25 -17.48
CA VAL A 321 6.72 4.21 -18.02
C VAL A 321 6.77 4.28 -19.55
N ASN A 322 6.82 3.15 -20.23
CA ASN A 322 6.77 3.09 -21.70
C ASN A 322 5.31 2.97 -22.21
N LYS A 323 5.12 2.99 -23.53
CA LYS A 323 3.79 2.87 -24.16
C LYS A 323 3.09 1.51 -23.90
N LYS A 324 3.87 0.47 -23.53
CA LYS A 324 3.35 -0.86 -23.18
C LYS A 324 2.95 -0.96 -21.70
N GLY A 325 3.12 0.11 -20.92
CA GLY A 325 2.84 0.12 -19.49
C GLY A 325 3.96 -0.42 -18.61
N ASP A 326 5.14 -0.72 -19.19
CA ASP A 326 6.27 -1.20 -18.40
C ASP A 326 7.05 -0.04 -17.79
N GLY A 327 7.48 -0.21 -16.55
CA GLY A 327 8.42 0.68 -15.90
C GLY A 327 7.80 1.60 -14.84
N GLY A 328 8.59 2.61 -14.43
CA GLY A 328 8.32 3.42 -13.24
C GLY A 328 8.60 2.65 -11.95
N VAL A 329 8.48 3.34 -10.82
CA VAL A 329 8.54 2.77 -9.47
C VAL A 329 7.19 3.01 -8.82
N VAL A 330 6.49 1.95 -8.42
CA VAL A 330 5.22 2.07 -7.69
C VAL A 330 5.49 2.37 -6.23
N VAL A 331 4.84 3.39 -5.69
CA VAL A 331 4.87 3.70 -4.25
C VAL A 331 3.77 2.90 -3.59
N ASP A 332 4.16 1.79 -2.92
CA ASP A 332 3.24 0.76 -2.48
C ASP A 332 3.30 0.53 -0.96
N SER A 333 2.16 0.74 -0.28
CA SER A 333 2.01 0.46 1.15
C SER A 333 1.77 -1.02 1.44
N GLY A 334 1.33 -1.79 0.47
CA GLY A 334 1.06 -3.22 0.58
C GLY A 334 2.29 -4.10 0.37
N THR A 335 3.39 -3.58 -0.17
CA THR A 335 4.68 -4.27 -0.27
C THR A 335 5.62 -3.80 0.83
N THR A 336 6.28 -4.72 1.53
CA THR A 336 7.14 -4.34 2.66
C THR A 336 8.47 -3.78 2.21
N PHE A 337 9.25 -4.53 1.43
CA PHE A 337 10.59 -4.11 1.03
C PHE A 337 10.61 -3.54 -0.38
N THR A 338 11.48 -2.54 -0.58
CA THR A 338 11.74 -1.99 -1.91
C THR A 338 12.40 -3.01 -2.81
N MET A 339 11.83 -3.19 -4.00
CA MET A 339 12.31 -4.09 -5.06
C MET A 339 12.93 -3.32 -6.20
N LEU A 340 14.11 -3.71 -6.61
CA LEU A 340 14.89 -3.08 -7.68
C LEU A 340 15.29 -4.13 -8.73
N PRO A 341 15.42 -3.76 -10.01
CA PRO A 341 15.95 -4.66 -11.04
C PRO A 341 17.34 -5.16 -10.68
N GLU A 342 17.62 -6.42 -10.96
CA GLU A 342 18.83 -7.12 -10.54
C GLU A 342 20.12 -6.34 -10.80
N LYS A 343 20.38 -5.89 -12.03
CA LYS A 343 21.60 -5.17 -12.39
C LYS A 343 21.76 -3.88 -11.62
N PHE A 344 20.66 -3.16 -11.41
CA PHE A 344 20.66 -1.92 -10.64
C PHE A 344 20.83 -2.19 -9.14
N HIS A 345 20.11 -3.18 -8.61
CA HIS A 345 20.27 -3.64 -7.23
C HIS A 345 21.73 -4.03 -6.95
N ASN A 346 22.33 -4.87 -7.80
CA ASN A 346 23.71 -5.31 -7.65
C ASN A 346 24.70 -4.12 -7.67
N SER A 347 24.46 -3.11 -8.51
CA SER A 347 25.28 -1.88 -8.53
C SER A 347 25.16 -1.07 -7.24
N VAL A 348 23.96 -1.03 -6.64
CA VAL A 348 23.73 -0.36 -5.34
C VAL A 348 24.42 -1.16 -4.21
N VAL A 349 24.24 -2.47 -4.19
CA VAL A 349 24.91 -3.39 -3.24
C VAL A 349 26.43 -3.27 -3.31
N GLU A 350 27.01 -3.29 -4.50
CA GLU A 350 28.45 -3.15 -4.69
C GLU A 350 28.97 -1.78 -4.18
N ALA A 351 28.21 -0.71 -4.42
CA ALA A 351 28.56 0.62 -3.88
C ALA A 351 28.42 0.70 -2.36
N PHE A 352 27.47 -0.05 -1.78
CA PHE A 352 27.28 -0.18 -0.34
C PHE A 352 28.41 -0.99 0.28
N ASP A 353 28.71 -2.16 -0.27
CA ASP A 353 29.72 -3.10 0.19
C ASP A 353 31.15 -2.49 0.15
N ARG A 354 31.49 -1.75 -0.89
CA ARG A 354 32.77 -1.01 -0.95
C ARG A 354 33.01 -0.07 0.23
N ARG A 355 31.96 0.31 0.97
CA ARG A 355 32.08 1.18 2.15
C ARG A 355 31.85 0.42 3.44
N ALA A 356 30.79 -0.35 3.51
CA ALA A 356 30.42 -1.13 4.69
C ALA A 356 31.40 -2.30 4.92
N GLY A 357 31.77 -3.02 3.87
CA GLY A 357 32.66 -4.17 3.91
C GLY A 357 34.14 -3.86 4.21
N LYS A 358 34.54 -2.57 4.14
CA LYS A 358 35.90 -2.17 4.58
C LYS A 358 36.12 -2.35 6.09
N VAL A 359 35.06 -2.25 6.88
CA VAL A 359 35.11 -2.24 8.34
C VAL A 359 34.31 -3.37 8.95
N ASN A 360 33.27 -3.81 8.25
CA ASN A 360 32.34 -4.86 8.74
C ASN A 360 32.59 -6.15 7.96
N GLN A 361 32.68 -7.26 8.69
CA GLN A 361 32.79 -8.58 8.07
C GLN A 361 31.43 -9.01 7.48
N ARG A 362 31.43 -9.58 6.27
CA ARG A 362 30.23 -10.13 5.63
C ARG A 362 29.71 -11.35 6.40
N ALA A 363 28.38 -11.53 6.46
CA ALA A 363 27.69 -12.59 7.20
C ALA A 363 26.79 -13.42 6.23
N PRO A 364 27.38 -14.27 5.35
CA PRO A 364 26.61 -15.01 4.33
C PRO A 364 25.58 -15.97 4.90
N GLU A 365 25.87 -16.58 6.07
CA GLU A 365 24.93 -17.50 6.75
C GLU A 365 23.68 -16.77 7.25
N ILE A 366 23.80 -15.49 7.61
CA ILE A 366 22.65 -14.64 7.97
C ILE A 366 21.84 -14.28 6.73
N GLU A 367 22.50 -14.05 5.59
CA GLU A 367 21.83 -13.82 4.32
C GLU A 367 20.94 -14.98 3.92
N GLN A 368 21.46 -16.22 4.06
CA GLN A 368 20.67 -17.44 3.82
C GLN A 368 19.47 -17.59 4.77
N LYS A 369 19.69 -17.26 6.06
CA LYS A 369 18.64 -17.36 7.08
C LYS A 369 17.55 -16.30 6.94
N THR A 370 17.87 -15.11 6.43
CA THR A 370 16.95 -13.97 6.37
C THR A 370 16.40 -13.71 4.98
N GLY A 371 17.07 -14.16 3.92
CA GLY A 371 16.77 -13.80 2.53
C GLY A 371 17.15 -12.36 2.16
N LEU A 372 17.87 -11.65 3.04
CA LEU A 372 18.37 -10.29 2.83
C LEU A 372 19.85 -10.32 2.50
N SER A 373 20.30 -9.45 1.62
CA SER A 373 21.72 -9.33 1.24
C SER A 373 22.02 -7.90 0.79
N PRO A 374 23.18 -7.33 1.19
CA PRO A 374 24.24 -7.87 2.06
C PRO A 374 23.93 -7.76 3.55
N CYS A 375 24.40 -8.75 4.33
CA CYS A 375 24.44 -8.72 5.79
C CYS A 375 25.89 -8.66 6.32
N TYR A 376 26.07 -8.05 7.48
CA TYR A 376 27.38 -7.86 8.09
C TYR A 376 27.36 -8.11 9.60
N TYR A 377 28.43 -8.66 10.13
CA TYR A 377 28.75 -8.59 11.55
C TYR A 377 29.24 -7.17 11.88
N LEU A 378 28.69 -6.58 12.93
CA LEU A 378 28.90 -5.18 13.27
C LEU A 378 29.75 -5.03 14.53
N GLY A 379 30.98 -4.55 14.36
CA GLY A 379 31.84 -4.14 15.47
C GLY A 379 31.44 -2.78 16.08
N THR A 380 32.19 -2.31 17.05
CA THR A 380 31.97 -1.01 17.71
C THR A 380 32.14 0.19 16.75
N ALA A 381 33.02 0.07 15.77
CA ALA A 381 33.32 1.08 14.75
C ALA A 381 32.57 0.86 13.43
N ALA A 382 31.43 0.16 13.46
CA ALA A 382 30.68 -0.19 12.25
C ALA A 382 30.28 1.03 11.41
N ILE A 383 30.62 1.00 10.13
CA ILE A 383 30.28 2.06 9.14
C ILE A 383 29.11 1.57 8.27
N VAL A 384 28.06 2.36 8.23
CA VAL A 384 26.91 2.15 7.33
C VAL A 384 26.73 3.41 6.49
N PRO A 385 26.96 3.34 5.15
CA PRO A 385 26.84 4.50 4.29
C PRO A 385 25.41 4.98 4.16
N ALA A 386 25.18 6.30 4.12
CA ALA A 386 23.86 6.88 3.91
C ALA A 386 23.28 6.50 2.54
N VAL A 387 21.97 6.25 2.49
CA VAL A 387 21.23 5.96 1.24
C VAL A 387 20.25 7.10 0.97
N THR A 388 20.24 7.59 -0.27
CA THR A 388 19.33 8.65 -0.73
C THR A 388 18.64 8.22 -2.01
N LEU A 389 17.33 8.25 -2.02
CA LEU A 389 16.52 8.07 -3.22
C LEU A 389 16.47 9.40 -3.99
N ARG A 390 16.77 9.36 -5.28
CA ARG A 390 16.72 10.54 -6.16
C ARG A 390 15.65 10.32 -7.22
N PHE A 391 14.53 10.97 -7.05
CA PHE A 391 13.44 10.91 -8.00
C PHE A 391 13.67 11.83 -9.20
N VAL A 392 12.89 11.64 -10.25
CA VAL A 392 12.85 12.55 -11.40
C VAL A 392 12.15 13.84 -10.98
N GLY A 393 12.76 14.97 -11.24
CA GLY A 393 12.28 16.30 -10.86
C GLY A 393 13.40 17.17 -10.28
N VAL A 394 13.06 18.42 -10.00
CA VAL A 394 13.97 19.35 -9.34
C VAL A 394 13.84 19.18 -7.83
N ASN A 395 14.96 19.09 -7.11
CA ASN A 395 15.02 18.91 -5.65
C ASN A 395 14.25 17.68 -5.11
N SER A 396 14.02 16.68 -5.96
CA SER A 396 13.26 15.47 -5.63
C SER A 396 14.17 14.38 -5.04
N SER A 397 14.81 14.66 -3.90
CA SER A 397 15.73 13.73 -3.22
C SER A 397 15.30 13.46 -1.79
N VAL A 398 15.16 12.18 -1.44
CA VAL A 398 14.75 11.72 -0.11
C VAL A 398 15.90 10.97 0.55
N VAL A 399 16.43 11.52 1.63
CA VAL A 399 17.47 10.87 2.44
C VAL A 399 16.79 9.89 3.39
N LEU A 400 17.08 8.60 3.23
CA LEU A 400 16.50 7.57 4.09
C LEU A 400 17.16 7.57 5.47
N PRO A 401 16.39 7.49 6.57
CA PRO A 401 16.94 7.16 7.89
C PRO A 401 17.62 5.78 7.86
N ARG A 402 18.73 5.62 8.58
CA ARG A 402 19.50 4.37 8.61
C ARG A 402 18.62 3.14 8.83
N LYS A 403 17.68 3.21 9.76
CA LYS A 403 16.75 2.12 10.08
C LYS A 403 15.81 1.73 8.92
N ASN A 404 15.61 2.59 7.92
CA ASN A 404 14.74 2.31 6.77
C ASN A 404 15.45 1.56 5.63
N TYR A 405 16.76 1.41 5.69
CA TYR A 405 17.49 0.66 4.69
C TYR A 405 18.53 -0.29 5.26
N PHE A 406 18.79 -0.24 6.59
CA PHE A 406 19.74 -1.12 7.25
C PHE A 406 19.18 -1.55 8.60
N TYR A 407 18.80 -2.82 8.71
CA TYR A 407 18.20 -3.38 9.91
C TYR A 407 19.25 -4.08 10.76
N GLU A 408 19.33 -3.70 12.04
CA GLU A 408 20.28 -4.25 13.01
C GLU A 408 19.56 -5.10 14.05
N PHE A 409 20.09 -6.26 14.32
CA PHE A 409 19.60 -7.18 15.34
C PHE A 409 20.73 -7.97 16.00
N LEU A 410 20.41 -8.67 17.08
CA LEU A 410 21.35 -9.58 17.75
C LEU A 410 21.08 -10.98 17.23
N ASP A 411 22.08 -11.58 16.59
CA ASP A 411 22.09 -13.01 16.29
C ASP A 411 22.57 -13.78 17.50
N GLY A 412 21.77 -14.71 17.96
CA GLY A 412 22.06 -15.61 19.04
C GLY A 412 21.30 -16.89 18.80
N GLY A 413 21.91 -17.86 18.11
CA GLY A 413 21.36 -19.21 17.99
C GLY A 413 21.24 -19.85 19.38
N ASP A 414 20.26 -20.75 19.52
CA ASP A 414 20.10 -21.55 20.74
C ASP A 414 21.44 -22.26 21.10
N GLY A 415 22.00 -21.95 22.28
CA GLY A 415 23.24 -22.53 22.78
C GLY A 415 24.51 -21.70 22.55
N VAL A 416 24.47 -20.56 21.87
CA VAL A 416 25.65 -19.71 21.66
C VAL A 416 25.83 -18.73 22.83
N ARG A 417 26.96 -18.80 23.49
CA ARG A 417 27.31 -17.95 24.66
C ARG A 417 27.48 -16.46 24.34
N ARG A 418 27.62 -16.07 23.06
CA ARG A 418 27.86 -14.69 22.65
C ARG A 418 26.89 -14.29 21.51
N LYS A 419 26.02 -13.32 21.80
CA LYS A 419 25.16 -12.71 20.79
C LYS A 419 25.98 -11.74 19.96
N GLU A 420 25.97 -11.94 18.63
CA GLU A 420 26.65 -11.06 17.70
C GLU A 420 25.68 -10.02 17.14
N ARG A 421 26.15 -8.78 16.99
CA ARG A 421 25.37 -7.72 16.38
C ARG A 421 25.51 -7.82 14.87
N VAL A 422 24.38 -7.99 14.19
CA VAL A 422 24.27 -8.16 12.74
C VAL A 422 23.45 -7.02 12.16
N GLY A 423 23.75 -6.64 10.92
CA GLY A 423 22.94 -5.69 10.16
C GLY A 423 22.83 -6.07 8.69
N CYS A 424 21.63 -5.96 8.13
CA CYS A 424 21.33 -6.31 6.74
C CYS A 424 20.77 -5.13 5.96
N LEU A 425 21.14 -5.02 4.69
CA LEU A 425 20.53 -4.07 3.76
C LEU A 425 19.09 -4.52 3.43
N MET A 426 18.15 -3.59 3.48
CA MET A 426 16.72 -3.84 3.32
C MET A 426 16.19 -3.43 1.94
N LEU A 427 17.04 -3.48 0.92
CA LEU A 427 16.68 -3.34 -0.48
C LEU A 427 16.83 -4.70 -1.15
N MET A 428 15.87 -5.11 -1.95
CA MET A 428 15.83 -6.46 -2.51
C MET A 428 16.01 -6.47 -4.02
N ASN A 429 16.61 -7.57 -4.50
CA ASN A 429 16.67 -7.91 -5.90
C ASN A 429 15.28 -8.36 -6.37
N GLY A 430 14.71 -7.66 -7.34
CA GLY A 430 13.41 -7.96 -7.94
C GLY A 430 13.50 -8.82 -9.22
N GLY A 431 14.66 -9.37 -9.54
CA GLY A 431 14.88 -10.18 -10.74
C GLY A 431 15.38 -9.42 -11.97
N ASP A 432 15.56 -10.11 -13.08
CA ASP A 432 16.11 -9.55 -14.32
C ASP A 432 15.12 -8.59 -15.00
N GLU A 433 15.63 -7.56 -15.71
CA GLU A 433 14.82 -6.61 -16.47
C GLU A 433 13.95 -7.30 -17.56
N ALA A 434 14.40 -8.40 -18.12
CA ALA A 434 13.62 -9.19 -19.07
C ALA A 434 12.39 -9.85 -18.43
N GLU A 435 12.51 -10.30 -17.18
CA GLU A 435 11.42 -10.81 -16.38
C GLU A 435 10.47 -9.71 -15.91
N MET A 436 10.89 -8.44 -15.98
CA MET A 436 10.13 -7.25 -15.59
C MET A 436 9.24 -6.69 -16.72
N SER A 437 9.16 -7.36 -17.87
CA SER A 437 8.27 -6.98 -18.96
C SER A 437 6.81 -7.19 -18.57
N GLY A 438 5.95 -6.19 -18.80
CA GLY A 438 4.53 -6.23 -18.51
C GLY A 438 4.10 -5.64 -17.16
N GLY A 439 5.01 -5.00 -16.41
CA GLY A 439 4.70 -4.43 -15.10
C GLY A 439 5.60 -3.29 -14.65
N PRO A 440 5.53 -2.89 -13.38
CA PRO A 440 6.39 -1.84 -12.83
C PRO A 440 7.87 -2.23 -12.88
N GLY A 441 8.72 -1.24 -13.11
CA GLY A 441 10.18 -1.42 -13.10
C GLY A 441 10.74 -1.66 -11.71
N GLY A 442 10.03 -1.23 -10.66
CA GLY A 442 10.39 -1.43 -9.26
C GLY A 442 9.24 -1.04 -8.35
N VAL A 443 9.38 -1.34 -7.07
CA VAL A 443 8.44 -0.97 -6.02
C VAL A 443 9.18 -0.28 -4.88
N LEU A 444 8.65 0.84 -4.39
CA LEU A 444 9.07 1.48 -3.14
C LEU A 444 8.17 0.96 -2.01
N GLY A 445 8.68 0.01 -1.24
CA GLY A 445 7.93 -0.67 -0.19
C GLY A 445 7.74 0.18 1.08
N ASN A 446 6.79 -0.24 1.92
CA ASN A 446 6.36 0.50 3.11
C ASN A 446 7.47 0.64 4.17
N TYR A 447 8.42 -0.28 4.23
CA TYR A 447 9.53 -0.23 5.18
C TYR A 447 10.44 0.99 4.93
N GLN A 448 10.69 1.33 3.66
CA GLN A 448 11.45 2.53 3.30
C GLN A 448 10.64 3.82 3.52
N GLN A 449 9.32 3.73 3.59
CA GLN A 449 8.42 4.86 3.80
C GLN A 449 8.20 5.20 5.29
N GLN A 450 8.60 4.34 6.22
CA GLN A 450 8.43 4.57 7.67
C GLN A 450 9.11 5.87 8.13
N GLY A 451 8.43 6.62 9.01
CA GLY A 451 8.94 7.90 9.52
C GLY A 451 8.91 9.04 8.48
N PHE A 452 8.22 8.80 7.37
CA PHE A 452 7.81 9.82 6.42
C PHE A 452 6.29 9.92 6.38
N GLU A 453 5.80 11.13 6.27
CA GLU A 453 4.47 11.36 5.75
C GLU A 453 4.56 11.25 4.24
N VAL A 454 3.84 10.28 3.66
CA VAL A 454 3.75 10.04 2.23
C VAL A 454 2.40 10.55 1.77
N GLU A 455 2.40 11.58 0.92
CA GLU A 455 1.21 12.23 0.41
C GLU A 455 0.96 11.86 -1.05
N TYR A 456 -0.28 11.54 -1.36
CA TYR A 456 -0.79 11.31 -2.71
C TYR A 456 -1.74 12.47 -3.07
N ASP A 457 -1.26 13.39 -3.90
CA ASP A 457 -2.00 14.56 -4.39
C ASP A 457 -2.44 14.27 -5.83
N LEU A 458 -3.67 13.76 -5.99
CA LEU A 458 -4.21 13.37 -7.30
C LEU A 458 -4.57 14.59 -8.15
N GLU A 459 -4.92 15.71 -7.52
CA GLU A 459 -5.21 16.96 -8.24
C GLU A 459 -3.96 17.49 -8.96
N LYS A 460 -2.81 17.45 -8.26
CA LYS A 460 -1.53 17.91 -8.81
C LYS A 460 -0.70 16.78 -9.42
N LYS A 461 -1.26 15.56 -9.44
CA LYS A 461 -0.60 14.35 -9.97
C LYS A 461 0.84 14.17 -9.47
N ARG A 462 1.01 14.17 -8.16
CA ARG A 462 2.33 14.08 -7.52
C ARG A 462 2.29 13.26 -6.24
N VAL A 463 3.43 12.68 -5.88
CA VAL A 463 3.66 12.04 -4.57
C VAL A 463 4.65 12.89 -3.78
N GLY A 464 4.34 13.14 -2.52
CA GLY A 464 5.15 13.93 -1.60
C GLY A 464 5.73 13.07 -0.47
N PHE A 465 6.92 13.41 -0.03
CA PHE A 465 7.59 12.78 1.10
C PHE A 465 8.06 13.86 2.08
N ALA A 466 7.59 13.80 3.32
CA ALA A 466 8.05 14.68 4.38
C ALA A 466 8.49 13.87 5.59
N ARG A 467 9.68 14.15 6.11
CA ARG A 467 10.17 13.44 7.30
C ARG A 467 9.38 13.87 8.53
N ARG A 468 8.82 12.89 9.27
CA ARG A 468 7.96 13.14 10.42
C ARG A 468 8.25 12.20 11.60
N LYS A 469 7.91 12.64 12.79
CA LYS A 469 7.70 11.78 13.96
C LYS A 469 6.24 11.31 13.93
N CYS A 470 5.94 10.22 13.23
CA CYS A 470 4.57 9.79 12.91
C CYS A 470 3.68 9.58 14.15
N ALA A 471 4.24 9.05 15.25
CA ALA A 471 3.50 8.92 16.51
C ALA A 471 3.11 10.29 17.10
N SER A 472 4.00 11.28 17.03
CA SER A 472 3.71 12.66 17.48
C SER A 472 2.72 13.35 16.55
N LEU A 473 2.78 13.09 15.25
CA LEU A 473 1.80 13.56 14.28
C LEU A 473 0.40 13.03 14.62
N TRP A 474 0.29 11.71 14.93
CA TRP A 474 -0.96 11.14 15.42
C TRP A 474 -1.49 11.84 16.66
N ASP A 475 -0.64 11.97 17.70
CA ASP A 475 -1.04 12.56 18.97
C ASP A 475 -1.52 14.02 18.80
N ARG A 476 -0.91 14.79 17.90
CA ARG A 476 -1.28 16.17 17.58
C ARG A 476 -2.64 16.23 16.87
N LEU A 477 -2.76 15.55 15.73
CA LEU A 477 -3.98 15.56 14.91
C LEU A 477 -5.20 14.98 15.65
N ASN A 478 -4.97 14.06 16.60
CA ASN A 478 -6.06 13.50 17.39
C ASN A 478 -6.49 14.42 18.53
N ARG A 479 -5.60 15.29 19.05
CA ARG A 479 -5.97 16.33 20.03
C ARG A 479 -6.81 17.44 19.43
N ASP A 480 -6.53 17.80 18.19
CA ASP A 480 -7.27 18.87 17.49
C ASP A 480 -8.71 18.45 17.10
N LYS A 481 -9.08 17.17 17.34
CA LYS A 481 -10.43 16.61 17.13
C LYS A 481 -11.30 16.66 18.38
N ASN A 482 -10.71 16.75 19.57
CA ASN A 482 -11.37 16.84 20.86
C ASN A 482 -11.43 18.32 21.32
#